data_75d8a1cc4f62b3ab472d68d05f2eaddb
#
_entry.id   75d8a1cc4f62b3ab472d68d05f2eaddb
#
_cell.length_a   1.000
_cell.length_b   1.000
_cell.length_c   1.000
_cell.angle_alpha   90.00
_cell.angle_beta   90.00
_cell.angle_gamma   90.00
#
_symmetry.space_group_name_H-M   'P 1'
#
loop_
_entity.id
_entity.type
_entity.pdbx_description
1 polymer ?
#
loop_
_entity_poly.entity_id
_entity_poly.type
_entity_poly.pdbx_seq_one_letter_code
_entity_poly.pdbx_strand_id
1 'polypeptide(L)'
;MSPELRTAHLQIHLCVLLWGITAILGKLISLDALPLVWWRMLIVVAVLALLPRVWRGLRQLDAKQVAGYSLIGGLVALHWLTFYGAVKLANASVAATCIALAPAFTAVVEPWL
;
A
#
# COMPACT_ATOMS: atom_id res chain seq x y z
N MET A 1 -16.84 -24.49 7.20
CA MET A 1 -16.43 -23.15 6.73
C MET A 1 -17.32 -22.79 5.54
N SER A 2 -18.03 -21.65 5.60
CA SER A 2 -18.91 -21.24 4.51
C SER A 2 -18.11 -20.98 3.22
N PRO A 3 -18.72 -21.13 2.02
CA PRO A 3 -18.04 -20.84 0.75
C PRO A 3 -17.48 -19.42 0.68
N GLU A 4 -18.20 -18.46 1.25
CA GLU A 4 -17.78 -17.05 1.32
C GLU A 4 -16.50 -16.87 2.16
N LEU A 5 -16.43 -17.51 3.32
CA LEU A 5 -15.27 -17.46 4.19
C LEU A 5 -14.04 -18.08 3.51
N ARG A 6 -14.24 -19.17 2.78
CA ARG A 6 -13.17 -19.84 2.01
C ARG A 6 -12.63 -18.93 0.90
N THR A 7 -13.52 -18.23 0.18
CA THR A 7 -13.14 -17.28 -0.84
C THR A 7 -12.37 -16.10 -0.25
N ALA A 8 -12.84 -15.54 0.88
CA ALA A 8 -12.15 -14.46 1.58
C ALA A 8 -10.73 -14.87 2.03
N HIS A 9 -10.57 -16.08 2.58
CA HIS A 9 -9.26 -16.60 2.95
C HIS A 9 -8.33 -16.74 1.74
N LEU A 10 -8.81 -17.28 0.63
CA LEU A 10 -8.00 -17.40 -0.59
C LEU A 10 -7.57 -16.03 -1.13
N GLN A 11 -8.47 -15.05 -1.12
CA GLN A 11 -8.17 -13.67 -1.54
C GLN A 11 -7.10 -13.04 -0.64
N ILE A 12 -7.20 -13.18 0.69
CA ILE A 12 -6.20 -12.67 1.63
C ILE A 12 -4.84 -13.31 1.37
N HIS A 13 -4.77 -14.64 1.20
CA HIS A 13 -3.51 -15.33 0.93
C HIS A 13 -2.89 -14.89 -0.40
N LEU A 14 -3.70 -14.71 -1.43
CA LEU A 14 -3.23 -14.17 -2.71
C LEU A 14 -2.68 -12.76 -2.56
N CYS A 15 -3.36 -11.88 -1.82
CA CYS A 15 -2.89 -10.52 -1.55
C CYS A 15 -1.55 -10.53 -0.79
N VAL A 16 -1.41 -11.37 0.23
CA VAL A 16 -0.16 -11.50 1.01
C VAL A 16 0.99 -12.00 0.13
N LEU A 17 0.73 -13.00 -0.73
CA LEU A 17 1.71 -13.52 -1.67
C LEU A 17 2.19 -12.42 -2.65
N LEU A 18 1.24 -11.71 -3.26
CA LEU A 18 1.55 -10.61 -4.18
C LEU A 18 2.31 -9.48 -3.47
N TRP A 19 1.96 -9.20 -2.23
CA TRP A 19 2.65 -8.19 -1.43
C TRP A 19 4.08 -8.60 -1.08
N GLY A 20 4.32 -9.87 -0.73
CA GLY A 20 5.67 -10.40 -0.51
C GLY A 20 6.59 -10.24 -1.72
N ILE A 21 6.07 -10.45 -2.93
CA ILE A 21 6.82 -10.27 -4.17
C ILE A 21 7.21 -8.79 -4.41
N THR A 22 6.44 -7.86 -3.88
CA THR A 22 6.63 -6.41 -4.09
C THR A 22 8.01 -5.92 -3.62
N ALA A 23 8.51 -6.42 -2.49
CA ALA A 23 9.84 -6.06 -1.97
C ALA A 23 10.96 -6.56 -2.89
N ILE A 24 10.82 -7.78 -3.42
CA ILE A 24 11.78 -8.39 -4.35
C ILE A 24 11.80 -7.59 -5.67
N LEU A 25 10.63 -7.30 -6.24
CA LEU A 25 10.52 -6.47 -7.44
C LEU A 25 11.10 -5.07 -7.23
N GLY A 26 10.87 -4.46 -6.07
CA GLY A 26 11.45 -3.18 -5.71
C GLY A 26 12.98 -3.20 -5.68
N LYS A 27 13.60 -4.32 -5.31
CA LYS A 27 15.06 -4.49 -5.36
C LYS A 27 15.59 -4.72 -6.78
N LEU A 28 14.85 -5.48 -7.59
CA LEU A 28 15.24 -5.82 -8.97
C LEU A 28 15.13 -4.64 -9.95
N ILE A 29 14.18 -3.74 -9.71
CA ILE A 29 14.01 -2.56 -10.56
C ILE A 29 15.16 -1.59 -10.30
N SER A 30 15.84 -1.12 -11.34
CA SER A 30 17.01 -0.24 -11.26
C SER A 30 16.71 1.19 -10.82
N LEU A 31 15.42 1.60 -10.80
CA LEU A 31 15.01 2.94 -10.37
C LEU A 31 15.25 3.15 -8.87
N ASP A 32 15.61 4.39 -8.50
CA ASP A 32 15.62 4.82 -7.12
C ASP A 32 14.23 4.82 -6.49
N ALA A 33 14.16 4.92 -5.15
CA ALA A 33 12.89 4.82 -4.42
C ALA A 33 11.85 5.86 -4.89
N LEU A 34 12.25 7.11 -5.11
CA LEU A 34 11.33 8.19 -5.50
C LEU A 34 10.69 7.94 -6.89
N PRO A 35 11.46 7.76 -7.98
CA PRO A 35 10.86 7.46 -9.29
C PRO A 35 10.10 6.13 -9.31
N LEU A 36 10.53 5.13 -8.53
CA LEU A 36 9.81 3.86 -8.40
C LEU A 36 8.39 4.08 -7.84
N VAL A 37 8.28 4.81 -6.73
CA VAL A 37 6.98 5.12 -6.10
C VAL A 37 6.13 5.99 -7.03
N TRP A 38 6.73 6.99 -7.69
CA TRP A 38 6.04 7.87 -8.64
C TRP A 38 5.38 7.08 -9.77
N TRP A 39 6.13 6.24 -10.47
CA TRP A 39 5.60 5.42 -11.55
C TRP A 39 4.53 4.45 -11.10
N ARG A 40 4.71 3.84 -9.93
CA ARG A 40 3.72 2.96 -9.33
C ARG A 40 2.39 3.68 -9.07
N MET A 41 2.44 4.86 -8.46
CA MET A 41 1.26 5.70 -8.21
C MET A 41 0.58 6.12 -9.50
N LEU A 42 1.37 6.56 -10.48
CA LEU A 42 0.86 7.00 -11.78
C LEU A 42 0.10 5.88 -12.49
N ILE A 43 0.67 4.66 -12.54
CA ILE A 43 0.02 3.50 -13.16
C ILE A 43 -1.29 3.16 -12.44
N VAL A 44 -1.30 3.12 -11.11
CA VAL A 44 -2.51 2.84 -10.33
C VAL A 44 -3.59 3.90 -10.60
N VAL A 45 -3.24 5.18 -10.56
CA VAL A 45 -4.18 6.28 -10.84
C VAL A 45 -4.70 6.18 -12.27
N ALA A 46 -3.84 5.91 -13.26
CA ALA A 46 -4.26 5.76 -14.66
C ALA A 46 -5.25 4.60 -14.84
N VAL A 47 -4.97 3.44 -14.23
CA VAL A 47 -5.88 2.27 -14.27
C VAL A 47 -7.22 2.58 -13.59
N LEU A 48 -7.19 3.20 -12.41
CA LEU A 48 -8.41 3.58 -11.69
C LEU A 48 -9.22 4.63 -12.43
N ALA A 49 -8.55 5.57 -13.11
CA ALA A 49 -9.22 6.60 -13.91
C ALA A 49 -10.01 6.03 -15.10
N LEU A 50 -9.68 4.82 -15.57
CA LEU A 50 -10.45 4.14 -16.62
C LEU A 50 -11.77 3.56 -16.11
N LEU A 51 -11.99 3.51 -14.80
CA LEU A 51 -13.17 2.90 -14.19
C LEU A 51 -14.26 3.96 -13.92
N PRO A 52 -15.41 3.95 -14.63
CA PRO A 52 -16.48 4.94 -14.42
C PRO A 52 -17.05 4.95 -12.99
N ARG A 53 -16.93 3.81 -12.28
CA ARG A 53 -17.36 3.70 -10.88
C ARG A 53 -16.51 4.60 -9.96
N VAL A 54 -15.23 4.76 -10.24
CA VAL A 54 -14.32 5.63 -9.46
C VAL A 54 -14.77 7.09 -9.57
N TRP A 55 -15.06 7.56 -10.78
CA TRP A 55 -15.54 8.93 -11.00
C TRP A 55 -16.87 9.21 -10.33
N ARG A 56 -17.78 8.24 -10.35
CA ARG A 56 -19.08 8.38 -9.65
C ARG A 56 -18.87 8.48 -8.14
N GLY A 57 -17.98 7.67 -7.57
CA GLY A 57 -17.63 7.75 -6.15
C GLY A 57 -16.99 9.08 -5.78
N LEU A 58 -16.00 9.53 -6.55
CA LEU A 58 -15.30 10.81 -6.30
C LEU A 58 -16.24 12.03 -6.31
N ARG A 59 -17.24 12.04 -7.19
CA ARG A 59 -18.22 13.14 -7.28
C ARG A 59 -19.18 13.21 -6.09
N GLN A 60 -19.25 12.18 -5.27
CA GLN A 60 -20.11 12.11 -4.08
C GLN A 60 -19.38 12.52 -2.80
N LEU A 61 -18.05 12.73 -2.87
CA LEU A 61 -17.24 13.11 -1.72
C LEU A 61 -17.45 14.59 -1.38
N ASP A 62 -17.62 14.85 -0.09
CA ASP A 62 -17.55 16.21 0.45
C ASP A 62 -16.09 16.67 0.66
N ALA A 63 -15.90 17.98 0.92
CA ALA A 63 -14.57 18.56 1.09
C ALA A 63 -13.81 17.94 2.28
N LYS A 64 -14.50 17.57 3.37
CA LYS A 64 -13.90 16.95 4.55
C LYS A 64 -13.39 15.55 4.24
N GLN A 65 -14.18 14.76 3.48
CA GLN A 65 -13.78 13.44 3.03
C GLN A 65 -12.58 13.51 2.07
N VAL A 66 -12.59 14.46 1.13
CA VAL A 66 -11.45 14.69 0.22
C VAL A 66 -10.20 15.02 1.00
N ALA A 67 -10.27 15.94 1.98
CA ALA A 67 -9.13 16.29 2.83
C ALA A 67 -8.62 15.09 3.63
N GLY A 68 -9.53 14.30 4.22
CA GLY A 68 -9.19 13.09 4.96
C GLY A 68 -8.49 12.05 4.07
N TYR A 69 -9.04 11.75 2.89
CA TYR A 69 -8.40 10.80 1.95
C TYR A 69 -7.08 11.32 1.41
N SER A 70 -6.94 12.63 1.19
CA SER A 70 -5.68 13.23 0.76
C SER A 70 -4.59 13.08 1.84
N LEU A 71 -4.94 13.29 3.11
CA LEU A 71 -4.01 13.08 4.23
C LEU A 71 -3.57 11.62 4.30
N ILE A 72 -4.51 10.67 4.25
CA ILE A 72 -4.21 9.24 4.25
C ILE A 72 -3.33 8.88 3.04
N GLY A 73 -3.65 9.38 1.85
CA GLY A 73 -2.86 9.17 0.65
C GLY A 73 -1.43 9.69 0.80
N GLY A 74 -1.24 10.85 1.41
CA GLY A 74 0.08 11.41 1.73
C GLY A 74 0.88 10.53 2.68
N LEU A 75 0.25 10.02 3.74
CA LEU A 75 0.87 9.09 4.69
C LEU A 75 1.27 7.76 4.01
N VAL A 76 0.41 7.22 3.15
CA VAL A 76 0.72 6.00 2.37
C VAL A 76 1.88 6.24 1.40
N ALA A 77 1.92 7.38 0.72
CA ALA A 77 3.03 7.73 -0.16
C ALA A 77 4.36 7.84 0.61
N LEU A 78 4.34 8.49 1.78
CA LEU A 78 5.51 8.58 2.67
C LEU A 78 5.95 7.19 3.14
N HIS A 79 5.00 6.35 3.55
CA HIS A 79 5.29 4.96 3.93
C HIS A 79 5.98 4.19 2.79
N TRP A 80 5.52 4.32 1.56
CA TRP A 80 6.16 3.64 0.43
C TRP A 80 7.54 4.21 0.10
N LEU A 81 7.73 5.52 0.19
CA LEU A 81 9.06 6.12 0.01
C LEU A 81 10.07 5.60 1.04
N THR A 82 9.68 5.53 2.31
CA THR A 82 10.54 5.00 3.37
C THR A 82 10.79 3.50 3.21
N PHE A 83 9.77 2.73 2.85
CA PHE A 83 9.90 1.29 2.59
C PHE A 83 10.85 1.00 1.43
N TYR A 84 10.64 1.61 0.25
CA TYR A 84 11.53 1.40 -0.89
C TYR A 84 12.90 2.02 -0.69
N GLY A 85 12.99 3.12 0.07
CA GLY A 85 14.26 3.65 0.55
C GLY A 85 15.03 2.61 1.34
N ALA A 86 14.40 1.96 2.31
CA ALA A 86 15.02 0.88 3.08
C ALA A 86 15.44 -0.32 2.21
N VAL A 87 14.61 -0.73 1.24
CA VAL A 87 14.94 -1.79 0.28
C VAL A 87 16.17 -1.45 -0.55
N LYS A 88 16.31 -0.19 -0.98
CA LYS A 88 17.45 0.27 -1.81
C LYS A 88 18.73 0.48 -1.01
N LEU A 89 18.63 1.09 0.16
CA LEU A 89 19.78 1.43 1.00
C LEU A 89 20.32 0.25 1.80
N ALA A 90 19.45 -0.62 2.27
CA ALA A 90 19.82 -1.83 2.99
C ALA A 90 19.59 -3.08 2.11
N ASN A 91 18.46 -3.75 2.32
CA ASN A 91 17.99 -4.85 1.48
C ASN A 91 16.51 -5.16 1.74
N ALA A 92 15.93 -6.02 0.88
CA ALA A 92 14.54 -6.40 0.98
C ALA A 92 14.20 -7.15 2.28
N SER A 93 15.12 -7.95 2.82
CA SER A 93 14.91 -8.70 4.06
C SER A 93 14.81 -7.78 5.27
N VAL A 94 15.68 -6.78 5.37
CA VAL A 94 15.62 -5.77 6.44
C VAL A 94 14.31 -4.99 6.37
N ALA A 95 13.93 -4.52 5.19
CA ALA A 95 12.67 -3.78 5.00
C ALA A 95 11.45 -4.64 5.37
N ALA A 96 11.41 -5.91 4.95
CA ALA A 96 10.34 -6.85 5.27
C ALA A 96 10.28 -7.16 6.77
N THR A 97 11.42 -7.32 7.45
CA THR A 97 11.47 -7.54 8.90
C THR A 97 10.95 -6.33 9.67
N CYS A 98 11.35 -5.11 9.26
CA CYS A 98 10.86 -3.88 9.89
C CYS A 98 9.34 -3.72 9.74
N ILE A 99 8.78 -3.99 8.56
CA ILE A 99 7.33 -3.89 8.35
C ILE A 99 6.56 -4.96 9.12
N ALA A 100 7.16 -6.13 9.37
CA ALA A 100 6.57 -7.20 10.18
C ALA A 100 6.38 -6.79 11.66
N LEU A 101 7.02 -5.71 12.13
CA LEU A 101 6.80 -5.14 13.45
C LEU A 101 5.53 -4.24 13.52
N ALA A 102 4.91 -3.91 12.38
CA ALA A 102 3.73 -3.05 12.35
C ALA A 102 2.59 -3.50 13.28
N PRO A 103 2.24 -4.81 13.39
CA PRO A 103 1.23 -5.26 14.34
C PRO A 103 1.58 -4.96 15.81
N ALA A 104 2.87 -5.04 16.18
CA ALA A 104 3.31 -4.72 17.53
C ALA A 104 3.11 -3.22 17.84
N PHE A 105 3.49 -2.34 16.90
CA PHE A 105 3.22 -0.90 17.03
C PHE A 105 1.74 -0.60 17.08
N THR A 106 0.93 -1.25 16.24
CA THR A 106 -0.53 -1.09 16.24
C THR A 106 -1.12 -1.49 17.60
N ALA A 107 -0.71 -2.62 18.16
CA ALA A 107 -1.20 -3.07 19.47
C ALA A 107 -0.87 -2.10 20.61
N VAL A 108 0.24 -1.35 20.51
CA VAL A 108 0.62 -0.33 21.50
C VAL A 108 -0.17 0.96 21.32
N VAL A 109 -0.42 1.36 20.06
CA VAL A 109 -1.03 2.66 19.73
C VAL A 109 -2.56 2.59 19.76
N GLU A 110 -3.15 1.46 19.37
CA GLU A 110 -4.61 1.28 19.28
C GLU A 110 -5.37 1.64 20.56
N PRO A 111 -4.91 1.29 21.80
CA PRO A 111 -5.60 1.65 23.02
C PRO A 111 -5.67 3.17 23.29
N TRP A 112 -4.89 3.99 22.57
CA TRP A 112 -4.81 5.44 22.75
C TRP A 112 -5.58 6.23 21.67
N LEU A 113 -6.13 5.53 20.67
CA LEU A 113 -6.93 6.08 19.57
C LEU A 113 -8.44 5.84 19.79
#